data_a71886a4689a402ab8daa0cdb75c117d
#
_entry.id   a71886a4689a402ab8daa0cdb75c117d
#
_cell.length_a   1.000
_cell.length_b   1.000
_cell.length_c   1.000
_cell.angle_alpha   90.00
_cell.angle_beta   90.00
_cell.angle_gamma   90.00
#
_symmetry.space_group_name_H-M   'P 1'
#
loop_
_entity.id
_entity.type
_entity.pdbx_description
1 polymer ?
#
loop_
_entity_poly.entity_id
_entity_poly.type
_entity_poly.pdbx_seq_one_letter_code
_entity_poly.pdbx_strand_id
1 'polypeptide(L)'
;IAVVGDGEAETGPLEGSWKGISFLNPVTDGAVLPVLHLNGGKIAGPTVLARKPPAEVRSLLEGHGYEVIEVEGHDTPGMHYRFAEALIQAYESIRRIQQEARDGGGSAQRPRWPMIVLRSPKGWTGPDTVDGVQVQGTWRAHQVPLSGVKSDPDHLAQLEAWLRSYRPEELFDADGRPVDLVLSANPDKHASMSGTPHANGGLLSRPLELPDFRDLAVPVQQRGRERLESTTKLGELMRE
;
A
#
# COMPACT_ATOMS: atom_id res chain seq x y z
N ILE A 1 -6.49 4.90 -3.12
CA ILE A 1 -6.04 4.54 -1.78
C ILE A 1 -4.84 3.60 -1.91
N ALA A 2 -3.77 3.85 -1.14
CA ALA A 2 -2.57 3.02 -1.09
C ALA A 2 -2.39 2.52 0.35
N VAL A 3 -2.56 1.21 0.58
CA VAL A 3 -2.32 0.59 1.89
C VAL A 3 -0.88 0.12 1.97
N VAL A 4 -0.18 0.54 3.02
CA VAL A 4 1.26 0.31 3.20
C VAL A 4 1.49 -0.23 4.61
N GLY A 5 2.18 -1.36 4.72
CA GLY A 5 2.63 -1.89 6.01
C GLY A 5 3.81 -1.09 6.57
N ASP A 6 3.95 -1.11 7.89
CA ASP A 6 5.03 -0.39 8.57
C ASP A 6 6.43 -0.93 8.26
N GLY A 7 6.54 -2.21 7.92
CA GLY A 7 7.80 -2.81 7.46
C GLY A 7 8.25 -2.28 6.11
N GLU A 8 7.31 -2.12 5.19
CA GLU A 8 7.56 -1.54 3.86
C GLU A 8 7.81 -0.04 3.94
N ALA A 9 7.11 0.65 4.85
CA ALA A 9 7.19 2.11 5.01
C ALA A 9 8.59 2.61 5.38
N GLU A 10 9.41 1.78 6.01
CA GLU A 10 10.79 2.13 6.39
C GLU A 10 11.85 1.68 5.38
N THR A 11 11.44 1.14 4.21
CA THR A 11 12.38 0.84 3.12
C THR A 11 12.75 2.10 2.37
N GLY A 12 13.99 2.18 1.85
CA GLY A 12 14.49 3.37 1.15
C GLY A 12 13.58 3.86 0.02
N PRO A 13 13.12 2.99 -0.90
CA PRO A 13 12.22 3.41 -1.98
C PRO A 13 10.90 4.01 -1.50
N LEU A 14 10.26 3.38 -0.51
CA LEU A 14 8.97 3.86 -0.02
C LEU A 14 9.11 5.11 0.86
N GLU A 15 10.12 5.15 1.72
CA GLU A 15 10.45 6.36 2.50
C GLU A 15 10.71 7.56 1.58
N GLY A 16 11.41 7.34 0.46
CA GLY A 16 11.60 8.34 -0.57
C GLY A 16 10.29 8.79 -1.23
N SER A 17 9.33 7.88 -1.40
CA SER A 17 8.07 8.15 -2.09
C SER A 17 7.12 9.07 -1.32
N TRP A 18 7.23 9.16 0.02
CA TRP A 18 6.43 10.11 0.82
C TRP A 18 6.57 11.55 0.33
N LYS A 19 7.72 11.91 -0.23
CA LYS A 19 7.98 13.24 -0.78
C LYS A 19 7.21 13.51 -2.06
N GLY A 20 6.68 12.47 -2.71
CA GLY A 20 5.95 12.57 -3.99
C GLY A 20 4.74 13.48 -3.92
N ILE A 21 4.07 13.60 -2.77
CA ILE A 21 2.94 14.53 -2.58
C ILE A 21 3.32 15.99 -2.83
N SER A 22 4.61 16.31 -2.75
CA SER A 22 5.12 17.67 -2.99
C SER A 22 4.99 18.11 -4.45
N PHE A 23 4.79 17.17 -5.36
CA PHE A 23 4.67 17.41 -6.80
C PHE A 23 3.22 17.41 -7.30
N LEU A 24 2.26 17.06 -6.44
CA LEU A 24 0.85 17.05 -6.81
C LEU A 24 0.32 18.48 -7.02
N ASN A 25 -0.26 18.71 -8.19
CA ASN A 25 -0.99 19.94 -8.49
C ASN A 25 -2.47 19.74 -8.16
N PRO A 26 -3.03 20.41 -7.14
CA PRO A 26 -4.41 20.17 -6.72
C PRO A 26 -5.44 20.64 -7.76
N VAL A 27 -5.05 21.43 -8.73
CA VAL A 27 -5.95 21.90 -9.83
C VAL A 27 -6.18 20.78 -10.83
N THR A 28 -5.10 20.11 -11.27
CA THR A 28 -5.11 19.19 -12.42
C THR A 28 -4.99 17.73 -12.03
N ASP A 29 -4.30 17.44 -10.92
CA ASP A 29 -3.95 16.08 -10.56
C ASP A 29 -5.02 15.43 -9.70
N GLY A 30 -4.98 14.10 -9.64
CA GLY A 30 -5.69 13.34 -8.64
C GLY A 30 -5.03 13.45 -7.25
N ALA A 31 -5.47 12.61 -6.34
CA ALA A 31 -4.86 12.48 -5.02
C ALA A 31 -4.59 11.01 -4.69
N VAL A 32 -3.56 10.77 -3.91
CA VAL A 32 -3.29 9.47 -3.29
C VAL A 32 -3.55 9.60 -1.81
N LEU A 33 -4.43 8.74 -1.26
CA LEU A 33 -4.64 8.60 0.17
C LEU A 33 -3.82 7.41 0.67
N PRO A 34 -2.71 7.62 1.38
CA PRO A 34 -2.00 6.55 2.04
C PRO A 34 -2.74 6.11 3.32
N VAL A 35 -2.78 4.79 3.53
CA VAL A 35 -3.16 4.17 4.80
C VAL A 35 -1.94 3.42 5.31
N LEU A 36 -1.24 4.01 6.27
CA LEU A 36 -0.09 3.38 6.91
C LEU A 36 -0.56 2.45 8.02
N HIS A 37 -0.43 1.14 7.80
CA HIS A 37 -0.82 0.14 8.77
C HIS A 37 0.35 -0.18 9.72
N LEU A 38 0.29 0.38 10.92
CA LEU A 38 1.25 0.16 11.98
C LEU A 38 0.80 -1.01 12.86
N ASN A 39 1.25 -2.21 12.54
CA ASN A 39 1.03 -3.39 13.37
C ASN A 39 2.22 -3.71 14.30
N GLY A 40 3.30 -2.97 14.17
CA GLY A 40 4.44 -3.03 15.07
C GLY A 40 5.51 -4.05 14.72
N GLY A 41 5.32 -4.86 13.69
CA GLY A 41 6.23 -5.97 13.45
C GLY A 41 6.52 -6.31 11.99
N LYS A 42 7.77 -6.57 11.70
CA LYS A 42 8.26 -7.29 10.51
C LYS A 42 8.11 -8.81 10.71
N ILE A 43 8.82 -9.58 9.90
CA ILE A 43 8.79 -11.06 9.93
C ILE A 43 9.13 -11.61 11.32
N ALA A 44 10.22 -11.14 11.94
CA ALA A 44 10.71 -11.69 13.20
C ALA A 44 11.14 -10.60 14.22
N GLY A 45 10.82 -9.34 13.96
CA GLY A 45 11.21 -8.24 14.82
C GLY A 45 10.34 -7.01 14.69
N PRO A 46 10.48 -6.03 15.59
CA PRO A 46 9.73 -4.79 15.53
C PRO A 46 10.22 -3.92 14.36
N THR A 47 9.31 -3.11 13.83
CA THR A 47 9.65 -2.05 12.90
C THR A 47 10.33 -0.87 13.62
N VAL A 48 11.06 -0.04 12.89
CA VAL A 48 11.64 1.20 13.45
C VAL A 48 10.52 2.14 13.91
N LEU A 49 9.43 2.25 13.12
CA LEU A 49 8.28 3.08 13.46
C LEU A 49 7.60 2.62 14.75
N ALA A 50 7.54 1.31 15.03
CA ALA A 50 6.97 0.78 16.27
C ALA A 50 7.81 1.10 17.52
N ARG A 51 9.09 1.41 17.36
CA ARG A 51 9.99 1.80 18.46
C ARG A 51 9.88 3.27 18.83
N LYS A 52 9.19 4.06 18.01
CA LYS A 52 9.00 5.49 18.24
C LYS A 52 7.69 5.76 18.98
N PRO A 53 7.69 6.76 19.87
CA PRO A 53 6.44 7.25 20.45
C PRO A 53 5.47 7.72 19.33
N PRO A 54 4.14 7.56 19.51
CA PRO A 54 3.16 8.01 18.51
C PRO A 54 3.35 9.44 18.04
N ALA A 55 3.65 10.36 18.96
CA ALA A 55 3.89 11.77 18.63
C ALA A 55 5.10 11.99 17.72
N GLU A 56 6.15 11.16 17.85
CA GLU A 56 7.34 11.25 16.98
C GLU A 56 7.01 10.73 15.57
N VAL A 57 6.26 9.63 15.47
CA VAL A 57 5.77 9.12 14.18
C VAL A 57 4.89 10.15 13.49
N ARG A 58 3.94 10.76 14.21
CA ARG A 58 3.11 11.85 13.70
C ARG A 58 3.97 13.00 13.16
N SER A 59 4.93 13.48 13.95
CA SER A 59 5.81 14.59 13.55
C SER A 59 6.65 14.25 12.31
N LEU A 60 7.09 13.01 12.16
CA LEU A 60 7.80 12.54 10.98
C LEU A 60 6.92 12.64 9.72
N LEU A 61 5.69 12.15 9.78
CA LEU A 61 4.75 12.15 8.65
C LEU A 61 4.28 13.59 8.33
N GLU A 62 4.03 14.40 9.34
CA GLU A 62 3.72 15.82 9.18
C GLU A 62 4.89 16.59 8.55
N GLY A 63 6.13 16.20 8.86
CA GLY A 63 7.35 16.74 8.24
C GLY A 63 7.45 16.43 6.74
N HIS A 64 6.88 15.32 6.29
CA HIS A 64 6.72 15.02 4.85
C HIS A 64 5.61 15.85 4.18
N GLY A 65 4.75 16.51 4.95
CA GLY A 65 3.68 17.37 4.44
C GLY A 65 2.29 16.75 4.52
N TYR A 66 2.11 15.68 5.30
CA TYR A 66 0.79 15.07 5.50
C TYR A 66 0.00 15.71 6.63
N GLU A 67 -1.32 15.67 6.51
CA GLU A 67 -2.29 15.80 7.61
C GLU A 67 -2.57 14.39 8.14
N VAL A 68 -2.13 14.09 9.36
CA VAL A 68 -2.19 12.73 9.92
C VAL A 68 -3.48 12.50 10.68
N ILE A 69 -4.27 11.53 10.22
CA ILE A 69 -5.50 11.04 10.85
C ILE A 69 -5.18 9.70 11.50
N GLU A 70 -5.30 9.59 12.82
CA GLU A 70 -4.98 8.36 13.55
C GLU A 70 -6.22 7.54 13.87
N VAL A 71 -6.14 6.24 13.61
CA VAL A 71 -7.13 5.24 13.99
C VAL A 71 -6.40 4.14 14.74
N GLU A 72 -6.78 3.88 15.98
CA GLU A 72 -6.14 2.89 16.83
C GLU A 72 -7.15 2.03 17.57
N GLY A 73 -6.85 0.74 17.71
CA GLY A 73 -7.65 -0.19 18.48
C GLY A 73 -7.55 -1.63 18.01
N HIS A 74 -8.40 -2.47 18.59
CA HIS A 74 -8.49 -3.91 18.31
C HIS A 74 -9.92 -4.45 18.39
N ASP A 75 -10.87 -3.68 18.89
CA ASP A 75 -12.29 -4.04 18.88
C ASP A 75 -12.85 -3.91 17.47
N THR A 76 -13.26 -5.00 16.86
CA THR A 76 -13.63 -5.03 15.44
C THR A 76 -14.75 -4.05 15.09
N PRO A 77 -15.91 -4.01 15.76
CA PRO A 77 -16.97 -3.07 15.43
C PRO A 77 -16.54 -1.61 15.56
N GLY A 78 -15.87 -1.24 16.66
CA GLY A 78 -15.40 0.13 16.89
C GLY A 78 -14.34 0.56 15.87
N MET A 79 -13.46 -0.36 15.48
CA MET A 79 -12.45 -0.06 14.45
C MET A 79 -13.08 0.22 13.09
N HIS A 80 -14.12 -0.52 12.70
CA HIS A 80 -14.84 -0.24 11.45
C HIS A 80 -15.44 1.16 11.44
N TYR A 81 -16.09 1.59 12.51
CA TYR A 81 -16.66 2.93 12.60
C TYR A 81 -15.59 4.01 12.58
N ARG A 82 -14.55 3.89 13.40
CA ARG A 82 -13.44 4.87 13.43
C ARG A 82 -12.71 4.97 12.08
N PHE A 83 -12.50 3.83 11.42
CA PHE A 83 -11.86 3.83 10.11
C PHE A 83 -12.76 4.45 9.03
N ALA A 84 -14.07 4.19 9.07
CA ALA A 84 -15.02 4.83 8.17
C ALA A 84 -15.06 6.35 8.36
N GLU A 85 -15.08 6.84 9.60
CA GLU A 85 -14.99 8.28 9.91
C GLU A 85 -13.67 8.89 9.37
N ALA A 86 -12.54 8.20 9.57
CA ALA A 86 -11.25 8.66 9.06
C ALA A 86 -11.22 8.72 7.53
N LEU A 87 -11.84 7.75 6.84
CA LEU A 87 -11.98 7.77 5.38
C LEU A 87 -12.82 8.94 4.89
N ILE A 88 -13.94 9.22 5.56
CA ILE A 88 -14.81 10.37 5.23
C ILE A 88 -14.03 11.67 5.44
N GLN A 89 -13.39 11.85 6.60
CA GLN A 89 -12.56 13.02 6.89
C GLN A 89 -11.46 13.22 5.84
N ALA A 90 -10.75 12.15 5.48
CA ALA A 90 -9.71 12.21 4.46
C ALA A 90 -10.27 12.59 3.08
N TYR A 91 -11.39 12.00 2.69
CA TYR A 91 -12.07 12.32 1.44
C TYR A 91 -12.50 13.80 1.38
N GLU A 92 -13.13 14.31 2.43
CA GLU A 92 -13.55 15.70 2.53
C GLU A 92 -12.36 16.66 2.49
N SER A 93 -11.24 16.32 3.17
CA SER A 93 -10.00 17.10 3.11
C SER A 93 -9.44 17.16 1.68
N ILE A 94 -9.38 16.03 0.98
CA ILE A 94 -8.95 15.98 -0.43
C ILE A 94 -9.85 16.86 -1.30
N ARG A 95 -11.18 16.73 -1.17
CA ARG A 95 -12.14 17.50 -1.97
C ARG A 95 -12.03 19.00 -1.71
N ARG A 96 -11.87 19.39 -0.46
CA ARG A 96 -11.66 20.79 -0.08
C ARG A 96 -10.39 21.36 -0.71
N ILE A 97 -9.26 20.66 -0.59
CA ILE A 97 -7.98 21.08 -1.20
C ILE A 97 -8.13 21.30 -2.70
N GLN A 98 -8.78 20.35 -3.39
CA GLN A 98 -8.98 20.43 -4.84
C GLN A 98 -9.92 21.57 -5.23
N GLN A 99 -11.00 21.78 -4.48
CA GLN A 99 -11.98 22.82 -4.75
C GLN A 99 -11.37 24.21 -4.56
N GLU A 100 -10.73 24.45 -3.43
CA GLU A 100 -10.06 25.71 -3.12
C GLU A 100 -9.02 26.08 -4.18
N ALA A 101 -8.26 25.09 -4.67
CA ALA A 101 -7.28 25.32 -5.73
C ALA A 101 -7.93 25.68 -7.07
N ARG A 102 -9.04 25.04 -7.44
CA ARG A 102 -9.75 25.25 -8.71
C ARG A 102 -10.54 26.55 -8.73
N ASP A 103 -11.05 26.99 -7.59
CA ASP A 103 -11.79 28.26 -7.49
C ASP A 103 -10.90 29.52 -7.61
N GLY A 104 -9.63 29.32 -7.93
CA GLY A 104 -8.67 30.40 -8.14
C GLY A 104 -8.08 31.00 -6.87
N GLY A 105 -8.41 30.41 -5.72
CA GLY A 105 -7.80 30.73 -4.45
C GLY A 105 -6.44 30.03 -4.25
N GLY A 106 -5.72 29.73 -5.33
CA GLY A 106 -4.46 29.03 -5.27
C GLY A 106 -3.63 29.49 -4.08
N SER A 107 -3.64 28.72 -3.00
CA SER A 107 -2.85 29.02 -1.81
C SER A 107 -1.38 29.10 -2.24
N ALA A 108 -0.72 30.19 -1.88
CA ALA A 108 0.74 30.28 -2.02
C ALA A 108 1.46 29.20 -1.18
N GLN A 109 0.73 28.52 -0.33
CA GLN A 109 1.23 27.43 0.51
C GLN A 109 0.82 26.08 -0.08
N ARG A 110 1.76 25.14 -0.05
CA ARG A 110 1.51 23.74 -0.43
C ARG A 110 0.45 23.13 0.50
N PRO A 111 -0.60 22.48 -0.05
CA PRO A 111 -1.60 21.84 0.78
C PRO A 111 -1.00 20.65 1.55
N ARG A 112 -1.55 20.37 2.72
CA ARG A 112 -1.28 19.14 3.47
C ARG A 112 -2.31 18.10 3.09
N TRP A 113 -1.86 17.07 2.37
CA TRP A 113 -2.72 15.97 1.96
C TRP A 113 -2.95 15.01 3.12
N PRO A 114 -4.15 14.43 3.26
CA PRO A 114 -4.41 13.50 4.35
C PRO A 114 -3.66 12.18 4.20
N MET A 115 -3.30 11.60 5.34
CA MET A 115 -2.80 10.23 5.50
C MET A 115 -3.46 9.61 6.71
N ILE A 116 -3.94 8.37 6.59
CA ILE A 116 -4.47 7.61 7.73
C ILE A 116 -3.36 6.74 8.30
N VAL A 117 -3.15 6.83 9.62
CA VAL A 117 -2.30 5.91 10.37
C VAL A 117 -3.19 4.95 11.14
N LEU A 118 -3.21 3.70 10.69
CA LEU A 118 -4.02 2.63 11.27
C LEU A 118 -3.16 1.79 12.20
N ARG A 119 -3.40 1.86 13.50
CA ARG A 119 -2.70 1.06 14.51
C ARG A 119 -3.57 -0.11 14.97
N SER A 120 -3.10 -1.33 14.76
CA SER A 120 -3.75 -2.54 15.24
C SER A 120 -2.71 -3.58 15.66
N PRO A 121 -3.07 -4.57 16.49
CA PRO A 121 -2.15 -5.66 16.80
C PRO A 121 -1.76 -6.43 15.55
N LYS A 122 -0.52 -6.89 15.47
CA LYS A 122 -0.09 -7.81 14.42
C LYS A 122 -0.90 -9.11 14.50
N GLY A 123 -1.43 -9.56 13.32
CA GLY A 123 -2.32 -10.73 13.28
C GLY A 123 -3.73 -10.47 13.82
N TRP A 124 -4.13 -9.19 13.91
CA TRP A 124 -5.47 -8.80 14.33
C TRP A 124 -6.55 -9.59 13.56
N THR A 125 -7.59 -10.01 14.28
CA THR A 125 -8.65 -10.92 13.87
C THR A 125 -8.24 -12.40 13.69
N GLY A 126 -6.96 -12.72 13.78
CA GLY A 126 -6.46 -14.09 13.81
C GLY A 126 -6.53 -14.72 15.22
N PRO A 127 -6.00 -15.93 15.38
CA PRO A 127 -5.96 -16.60 16.70
C PRO A 127 -5.12 -15.79 17.71
N ASP A 128 -5.66 -15.60 18.90
CA ASP A 128 -4.90 -15.00 20.00
C ASP A 128 -3.75 -15.90 20.44
N THR A 129 -4.02 -17.20 20.59
CA THR A 129 -3.06 -18.20 21.03
C THR A 129 -3.14 -19.46 20.20
N VAL A 130 -2.01 -20.14 20.02
CA VAL A 130 -1.89 -21.48 19.44
C VAL A 130 -0.98 -22.28 20.33
N ASP A 131 -1.35 -23.51 20.71
CA ASP A 131 -0.61 -24.39 21.62
C ASP A 131 -0.26 -23.70 22.97
N GLY A 132 -1.17 -22.84 23.45
CA GLY A 132 -0.95 -22.08 24.70
C GLY A 132 0.06 -20.93 24.55
N VAL A 133 0.55 -20.63 23.35
CA VAL A 133 1.52 -19.56 23.11
C VAL A 133 0.82 -18.37 22.41
N GLN A 134 1.09 -17.15 22.91
CA GLN A 134 0.57 -15.91 22.31
C GLN A 134 1.02 -15.76 20.87
N VAL A 135 0.06 -15.54 19.97
CA VAL A 135 0.26 -15.31 18.53
C VAL A 135 -0.06 -13.85 18.17
N GLN A 136 -1.29 -13.40 18.43
CA GLN A 136 -1.69 -12.03 18.13
C GLN A 136 -0.78 -11.02 18.86
N GLY A 137 -0.41 -9.95 18.17
CA GLY A 137 0.50 -8.94 18.71
C GLY A 137 1.98 -9.36 18.74
N THR A 138 2.32 -10.55 18.23
CA THR A 138 3.70 -11.04 18.20
C THR A 138 4.17 -11.36 16.78
N TRP A 139 5.47 -11.60 16.63
CA TRP A 139 6.06 -12.02 15.35
C TRP A 139 5.50 -13.36 14.83
N ARG A 140 4.95 -14.21 15.73
CA ARG A 140 4.34 -15.51 15.37
C ARG A 140 3.14 -15.34 14.45
N ALA A 141 2.42 -14.22 14.54
CA ALA A 141 1.32 -13.91 13.65
C ALA A 141 1.74 -13.68 12.18
N HIS A 142 3.03 -13.44 11.92
CA HIS A 142 3.53 -13.30 10.55
C HIS A 142 3.74 -14.65 9.86
N GLN A 143 4.15 -15.66 10.63
CA GLN A 143 4.34 -17.02 10.14
C GLN A 143 2.99 -17.74 10.07
N VAL A 144 2.99 -19.00 9.64
CA VAL A 144 1.77 -19.82 9.63
C VAL A 144 1.47 -20.26 11.06
N PRO A 145 0.54 -19.60 11.78
CA PRO A 145 0.32 -19.86 13.19
C PRO A 145 -0.23 -21.27 13.44
N LEU A 146 -0.96 -21.84 12.49
CA LEU A 146 -1.58 -23.17 12.53
C LEU A 146 -0.89 -24.09 11.51
N SER A 147 0.41 -24.34 11.68
CA SER A 147 1.21 -25.10 10.72
C SER A 147 0.87 -26.60 10.67
N GLY A 148 0.27 -27.14 11.74
CA GLY A 148 -0.05 -28.55 11.89
C GLY A 148 -1.38 -29.02 11.30
N VAL A 149 -2.15 -28.18 10.59
CA VAL A 149 -3.53 -28.49 10.15
C VAL A 149 -3.71 -29.78 9.34
N LYS A 150 -2.64 -30.30 8.74
CA LYS A 150 -2.68 -31.55 7.98
C LYS A 150 -2.59 -32.81 8.85
N SER A 151 -2.07 -32.68 10.06
CA SER A 151 -1.75 -33.81 10.94
C SER A 151 -2.28 -33.64 12.36
N ASP A 152 -2.69 -32.46 12.74
CA ASP A 152 -3.18 -32.08 14.06
C ASP A 152 -4.66 -31.66 13.97
N PRO A 153 -5.58 -32.47 14.54
CA PRO A 153 -7.01 -32.14 14.53
C PRO A 153 -7.35 -30.86 15.29
N ASP A 154 -6.60 -30.50 16.33
CA ASP A 154 -6.86 -29.30 17.14
C ASP A 154 -6.49 -28.06 16.35
N HIS A 155 -5.39 -28.07 15.61
CA HIS A 155 -5.04 -27.00 14.67
C HIS A 155 -6.09 -26.86 13.56
N LEU A 156 -6.60 -27.96 13.02
CA LEU A 156 -7.65 -27.93 11.99
C LEU A 156 -8.94 -27.33 12.54
N ALA A 157 -9.36 -27.73 13.73
CA ALA A 157 -10.55 -27.21 14.39
C ALA A 157 -10.41 -25.71 14.70
N GLN A 158 -9.24 -25.27 15.17
CA GLN A 158 -8.96 -23.87 15.44
C GLN A 158 -8.96 -23.04 14.15
N LEU A 159 -8.40 -23.54 13.04
CA LEU A 159 -8.46 -22.90 11.74
C LEU A 159 -9.90 -22.77 11.25
N GLU A 160 -10.69 -23.83 11.35
CA GLU A 160 -12.10 -23.80 10.94
C GLU A 160 -12.88 -22.76 11.75
N ALA A 161 -12.71 -22.75 13.09
CA ALA A 161 -13.35 -21.76 13.95
C ALA A 161 -12.94 -20.32 13.59
N TRP A 162 -11.67 -20.09 13.29
CA TRP A 162 -11.18 -18.77 12.85
C TRP A 162 -11.82 -18.36 11.54
N LEU A 163 -11.80 -19.21 10.50
CA LEU A 163 -12.38 -18.88 9.20
C LEU A 163 -13.90 -18.67 9.29
N ARG A 164 -14.61 -19.47 10.09
CA ARG A 164 -16.05 -19.30 10.32
C ARG A 164 -16.39 -18.03 11.10
N SER A 165 -15.47 -17.47 11.87
CA SER A 165 -15.69 -16.19 12.58
C SER A 165 -15.92 -15.00 11.61
N TYR A 166 -15.48 -15.12 10.37
CA TYR A 166 -15.73 -14.14 9.32
C TYR A 166 -17.10 -14.29 8.64
N ARG A 167 -17.87 -15.31 8.99
CA ARG A 167 -19.22 -15.59 8.46
C ARG A 167 -19.28 -15.57 6.93
N PRO A 168 -18.45 -16.40 6.26
CA PRO A 168 -18.37 -16.43 4.80
C PRO A 168 -19.71 -16.74 4.13
N GLU A 169 -20.62 -17.45 4.80
CA GLU A 169 -21.97 -17.75 4.34
C GLU A 169 -22.88 -16.51 4.18
N GLU A 170 -22.53 -15.40 4.76
CA GLU A 170 -23.23 -14.11 4.56
C GLU A 170 -22.70 -13.36 3.33
N LEU A 171 -21.52 -13.72 2.85
CA LEU A 171 -20.81 -13.04 1.78
C LEU A 171 -20.83 -13.82 0.45
N PHE A 172 -21.02 -15.14 0.55
CA PHE A 172 -21.00 -16.05 -0.60
C PHE A 172 -22.20 -17.01 -0.55
N ASP A 173 -22.74 -17.33 -1.72
CA ASP A 173 -23.79 -18.34 -1.87
C ASP A 173 -23.24 -19.78 -1.81
N ALA A 174 -24.12 -20.76 -1.95
CA ALA A 174 -23.78 -22.20 -1.91
C ALA A 174 -22.83 -22.64 -3.05
N ASP A 175 -22.78 -21.89 -4.15
CA ASP A 175 -21.86 -22.10 -5.27
C ASP A 175 -20.54 -21.35 -5.12
N GLY A 176 -20.35 -20.65 -4.01
CA GLY A 176 -19.16 -19.82 -3.72
C GLY A 176 -19.13 -18.49 -4.50
N ARG A 177 -20.27 -18.04 -5.04
CA ARG A 177 -20.35 -16.73 -5.72
C ARG A 177 -20.64 -15.64 -4.71
N PRO A 178 -20.03 -14.45 -4.86
CA PRO A 178 -20.36 -13.32 -4.00
C PRO A 178 -21.85 -12.97 -4.10
N VAL A 179 -22.46 -12.66 -2.95
CA VAL A 179 -23.85 -12.17 -2.91
C VAL A 179 -23.94 -10.74 -3.48
N ASP A 180 -25.16 -10.31 -3.85
CA ASP A 180 -25.39 -9.00 -4.46
C ASP A 180 -24.86 -7.83 -3.63
N LEU A 181 -24.89 -7.93 -2.30
CA LEU A 181 -24.32 -6.92 -1.40
C LEU A 181 -22.81 -6.72 -1.66
N VAL A 182 -22.07 -7.80 -1.83
CA VAL A 182 -20.62 -7.75 -2.10
C VAL A 182 -20.36 -7.23 -3.52
N LEU A 183 -21.17 -7.69 -4.49
CA LEU A 183 -21.06 -7.24 -5.88
C LEU A 183 -21.35 -5.75 -6.02
N SER A 184 -22.40 -5.25 -5.35
CA SER A 184 -22.79 -3.83 -5.38
C SER A 184 -21.80 -2.89 -4.68
N ALA A 185 -21.01 -3.41 -3.73
CA ALA A 185 -19.95 -2.65 -3.07
C ALA A 185 -18.72 -2.47 -3.96
N ASN A 186 -18.60 -3.26 -5.04
CA ASN A 186 -17.49 -3.13 -5.98
C ASN A 186 -17.69 -1.87 -6.83
N PRO A 187 -16.71 -0.97 -6.93
CA PRO A 187 -16.83 0.21 -7.77
C PRO A 187 -16.94 -0.18 -9.25
N ASP A 188 -17.55 0.69 -10.04
CA ASP A 188 -17.57 0.56 -11.48
C ASP A 188 -16.17 0.24 -12.02
N LYS A 189 -16.10 -0.60 -13.03
CA LYS A 189 -14.84 -1.04 -13.64
C LYS A 189 -13.88 0.13 -13.93
N HIS A 190 -14.41 1.27 -14.36
CA HIS A 190 -13.61 2.48 -14.63
C HIS A 190 -13.09 3.19 -13.36
N ALA A 191 -13.70 2.94 -12.22
CA ALA A 191 -13.28 3.50 -10.93
C ALA A 191 -12.28 2.60 -10.18
N SER A 192 -12.09 1.35 -10.64
CA SER A 192 -11.06 0.47 -10.09
C SER A 192 -9.69 0.77 -10.71
N MET A 193 -8.62 0.62 -9.94
CA MET A 193 -7.25 0.87 -10.43
C MET A 193 -6.93 0.03 -11.66
N SER A 194 -7.28 -1.26 -11.65
CA SER A 194 -7.08 -2.18 -12.79
C SER A 194 -7.97 -1.88 -14.00
N GLY A 195 -9.05 -1.12 -13.82
CA GLY A 195 -9.97 -0.74 -14.89
C GLY A 195 -9.58 0.53 -15.64
N THR A 196 -8.61 1.29 -15.14
CA THR A 196 -8.15 2.51 -15.80
C THR A 196 -7.01 2.22 -16.77
N PRO A 197 -6.97 2.87 -17.96
CA PRO A 197 -5.86 2.70 -18.89
C PRO A 197 -4.50 3.03 -18.29
N HIS A 198 -4.46 3.99 -17.35
CA HIS A 198 -3.21 4.44 -16.73
C HIS A 198 -2.61 3.46 -15.71
N ALA A 199 -3.44 2.58 -15.14
CA ALA A 199 -3.00 1.60 -14.14
C ALA A 199 -2.88 0.18 -14.71
N ASN A 200 -3.46 -0.07 -15.88
CA ASN A 200 -3.37 -1.35 -16.55
C ASN A 200 -2.14 -1.40 -17.46
N GLY A 201 -1.01 -1.85 -16.92
CA GLY A 201 0.27 -1.92 -17.64
C GLY A 201 0.20 -2.63 -19.00
N GLY A 202 -0.69 -3.62 -19.17
CA GLY A 202 -0.86 -4.32 -20.43
C GLY A 202 -1.49 -3.48 -21.54
N LEU A 203 -2.35 -2.53 -21.22
CA LEU A 203 -3.00 -1.65 -22.21
C LEU A 203 -2.13 -0.48 -22.64
N LEU A 204 -1.14 -0.11 -21.84
CA LEU A 204 -0.21 0.97 -22.15
C LEU A 204 1.06 0.47 -22.82
N SER A 205 1.27 -0.82 -22.80
CA SER A 205 2.43 -1.43 -23.45
C SER A 205 2.31 -1.31 -24.97
N ARG A 206 3.27 -0.66 -25.59
CA ARG A 206 3.45 -0.63 -27.05
C ARG A 206 4.71 -1.41 -27.36
N PRO A 207 4.79 -2.10 -28.51
CA PRO A 207 6.06 -2.64 -28.99
C PRO A 207 7.10 -1.52 -29.03
N LEU A 208 8.29 -1.78 -28.51
CA LEU A 208 9.40 -0.86 -28.64
C LEU A 208 9.89 -0.93 -30.08
N GLU A 209 9.86 0.19 -30.77
CA GLU A 209 10.53 0.39 -32.04
C GLU A 209 11.99 0.75 -31.72
N LEU A 210 12.85 -0.26 -31.68
CA LEU A 210 14.26 -0.07 -31.41
C LEU A 210 15.01 0.09 -32.74
N PRO A 211 15.98 1.02 -32.82
CA PRO A 211 16.89 1.09 -33.97
C PRO A 211 17.73 -0.20 -34.06
N ASP A 212 18.31 -0.48 -35.22
CA ASP A 212 19.20 -1.63 -35.32
C ASP A 212 20.42 -1.37 -34.44
N PHE A 213 20.57 -2.19 -33.39
CA PHE A 213 21.68 -2.07 -32.44
C PHE A 213 23.05 -2.19 -33.11
N ARG A 214 23.11 -2.79 -34.31
CA ARG A 214 24.35 -2.92 -35.07
C ARG A 214 24.88 -1.57 -35.56
N ASP A 215 24.00 -0.61 -35.81
CA ASP A 215 24.36 0.76 -36.22
C ASP A 215 25.07 1.51 -35.07
N LEU A 216 24.83 1.06 -33.84
CA LEU A 216 25.45 1.59 -32.63
C LEU A 216 26.67 0.79 -32.16
N ALA A 217 27.06 -0.24 -32.96
CA ALA A 217 28.19 -1.09 -32.62
C ALA A 217 29.51 -0.29 -32.62
N VAL A 218 30.32 -0.60 -31.63
CA VAL A 218 31.67 -0.02 -31.55
C VAL A 218 32.62 -0.78 -32.48
N PRO A 219 33.28 -0.10 -33.41
CA PRO A 219 34.31 -0.77 -34.23
C PRO A 219 35.52 -1.15 -33.37
N VAL A 220 35.70 -2.42 -33.14
CA VAL A 220 36.86 -2.96 -32.42
C VAL A 220 37.98 -3.30 -33.43
N GLN A 221 38.97 -2.43 -33.53
CA GLN A 221 40.11 -2.63 -34.40
C GLN A 221 41.08 -3.64 -33.81
N GLN A 222 41.32 -3.60 -32.52
CA GLN A 222 42.20 -4.52 -31.83
C GLN A 222 41.56 -5.03 -30.54
N ARG A 223 41.39 -6.33 -30.41
CA ARG A 223 40.78 -6.95 -29.21
C ARG A 223 41.51 -6.55 -27.93
N GLY A 224 40.75 -6.10 -26.94
CA GLY A 224 41.23 -5.73 -25.59
C GLY A 224 41.94 -4.38 -25.47
N ARG A 225 41.95 -3.57 -26.54
CA ARG A 225 42.55 -2.24 -26.53
C ARG A 225 41.55 -1.08 -26.54
N GLU A 226 40.40 -1.29 -27.17
CA GLU A 226 39.34 -0.28 -27.20
C GLU A 226 38.65 -0.18 -25.81
N ARG A 227 38.57 1.03 -25.33
CA ARG A 227 37.84 1.36 -24.10
C ARG A 227 36.66 2.27 -24.43
N LEU A 228 35.48 1.86 -24.04
CA LEU A 228 34.27 2.63 -24.21
C LEU A 228 33.41 2.56 -22.96
N GLU A 229 32.68 3.64 -22.66
CA GLU A 229 31.68 3.65 -21.62
C GLU A 229 30.37 3.16 -22.23
N SER A 230 29.80 2.10 -21.64
CA SER A 230 28.51 1.53 -22.06
C SER A 230 27.36 2.52 -21.97
N THR A 231 27.42 3.43 -21.00
CA THR A 231 26.43 4.50 -20.80
C THR A 231 26.39 5.50 -21.94
N THR A 232 27.50 5.75 -22.62
CA THR A 232 27.54 6.63 -23.81
C THR A 232 26.73 6.02 -24.94
N LYS A 233 26.92 4.73 -25.20
CA LYS A 233 26.17 4.02 -26.25
C LYS A 233 24.70 3.80 -25.91
N LEU A 234 24.39 3.58 -24.63
CA LEU A 234 23.01 3.57 -24.18
C LEU A 234 22.33 4.94 -24.40
N GLY A 235 23.04 6.03 -24.12
CA GLY A 235 22.53 7.38 -24.37
C GLY A 235 22.29 7.68 -25.86
N GLU A 236 23.12 7.15 -26.76
CA GLU A 236 22.88 7.21 -28.21
C GLU A 236 21.62 6.44 -28.59
N LEU A 237 21.48 5.19 -28.12
CA LEU A 237 20.31 4.34 -28.36
C LEU A 237 19.00 4.98 -27.88
N MET A 238 19.03 5.67 -26.75
CA MET A 238 17.83 6.31 -26.18
C MET A 238 17.45 7.62 -26.89
N ARG A 239 18.32 8.18 -27.70
CA ARG A 239 18.07 9.39 -28.45
C ARG A 239 17.45 9.13 -29.81
N GLU A 240 17.72 7.97 -30.40
CA GLU A 240 17.11 7.49 -31.65
C GLU A 240 15.67 7.05 -31.44
#